data_810d170626636b49149f4d4c174edcef
#
_entry.id   810d170626636b49149f4d4c174edcef
#
_cell.length_a   1.000
_cell.length_b   1.000
_cell.length_c   1.000
_cell.angle_alpha   90.00
_cell.angle_beta   90.00
_cell.angle_gamma   90.00
#
_symmetry.space_group_name_H-M   'P 1'
#
loop_
_entity.id
_entity.type
_entity.pdbx_description
1 polymer ?
#
loop_
_entity_poly.entity_id
_entity_poly.type
_entity_poly.pdbx_seq_one_letter_code
_entity_poly.pdbx_strand_id
1 'polypeptide(L)'
;MPKAVSLFSGCGGSDAGLVKAGFDVVMANDILPYAREVYLANQPETDYLIQDIRKVDKFPSAELLVGCYPCQGFSQGGARLADRSINFLYKEFARALTSIQPKAFIVENVSGMRNSTFKHLLEDQIKRFSNAGSIGYK
;
A
#
# COMPACT_ATOMS: atom_id res chain seq x y z
N MET A 1 -0.52 -21.14 -5.19
CA MET A 1 -1.28 -19.89 -5.30
C MET A 1 -0.30 -18.72 -5.48
N PRO A 2 -0.62 -17.75 -6.31
CA PRO A 2 0.21 -16.57 -6.42
C PRO A 2 0.22 -15.79 -5.10
N LYS A 3 1.39 -15.27 -4.72
CA LYS A 3 1.58 -14.56 -3.47
C LYS A 3 1.31 -13.08 -3.61
N ALA A 4 0.73 -12.49 -2.57
CA ALA A 4 0.53 -11.05 -2.46
C ALA A 4 1.16 -10.51 -1.18
N VAL A 5 1.64 -9.27 -1.26
CA VAL A 5 2.01 -8.44 -0.11
C VAL A 5 1.06 -7.27 -0.05
N SER A 6 0.53 -6.99 1.14
CA SER A 6 -0.43 -5.90 1.37
C SER A 6 0.15 -4.89 2.36
N LEU A 7 0.21 -3.64 1.95
CA LEU A 7 0.71 -2.54 2.77
C LEU A 7 -0.45 -1.58 3.10
N PHE A 8 -0.40 -1.03 4.29
CA PHE A 8 -1.50 -0.20 4.83
C PHE A 8 -2.82 -0.99 4.86
N SER A 9 -2.73 -2.23 5.33
CA SER A 9 -3.78 -3.25 5.18
C SER A 9 -5.01 -3.01 6.04
N GLY A 10 -4.88 -2.23 7.13
CA GLY A 10 -5.97 -2.01 8.07
C GLY A 10 -6.58 -3.32 8.56
N CYS A 11 -7.89 -3.41 8.58
CA CYS A 11 -8.63 -4.61 8.97
C CYS A 11 -8.73 -5.69 7.86
N GLY A 12 -8.09 -5.49 6.70
CA GLY A 12 -8.00 -6.51 5.65
C GLY A 12 -9.16 -6.55 4.66
N GLY A 13 -9.87 -5.45 4.46
CA GLY A 13 -11.00 -5.41 3.52
C GLY A 13 -10.60 -5.73 2.08
N SER A 14 -9.54 -5.10 1.57
CA SER A 14 -8.99 -5.39 0.24
C SER A 14 -8.42 -6.82 0.17
N ASP A 15 -7.78 -7.26 1.24
CA ASP A 15 -7.09 -8.55 1.30
C ASP A 15 -8.07 -9.73 1.29
N ALA A 16 -9.25 -9.55 1.89
CA ALA A 16 -10.34 -10.52 1.75
C ALA A 16 -10.75 -10.70 0.28
N GLY A 17 -10.69 -9.63 -0.52
CA GLY A 17 -10.90 -9.69 -1.96
C GLY A 17 -9.79 -10.47 -2.67
N LEU A 18 -8.53 -10.27 -2.28
CA LEU A 18 -7.39 -10.98 -2.84
C LEU A 18 -7.48 -12.50 -2.56
N VAL A 19 -7.81 -12.89 -1.33
CA VAL A 19 -8.00 -14.30 -0.97
C VAL A 19 -9.12 -14.93 -1.80
N LYS A 20 -10.25 -14.24 -1.98
CA LYS A 20 -11.33 -14.70 -2.86
C LYS A 20 -10.90 -14.84 -4.32
N ALA A 21 -9.97 -14.01 -4.76
CA ALA A 21 -9.40 -14.07 -6.12
C ALA A 21 -8.29 -15.14 -6.27
N GLY A 22 -8.01 -15.91 -5.21
CA GLY A 22 -7.05 -17.02 -5.23
C GLY A 22 -5.59 -16.62 -4.93
N PHE A 23 -5.37 -15.45 -4.35
CA PHE A 23 -4.06 -15.04 -3.85
C PHE A 23 -3.82 -15.54 -2.42
N ASP A 24 -2.57 -15.87 -2.13
CA ASP A 24 -2.06 -16.09 -0.78
C ASP A 24 -1.42 -14.77 -0.29
N VAL A 25 -2.07 -14.11 0.66
CA VAL A 25 -1.54 -12.89 1.27
C VAL A 25 -0.50 -13.28 2.32
N VAL A 26 0.75 -13.33 1.91
CA VAL A 26 1.85 -13.82 2.75
C VAL A 26 2.32 -12.82 3.79
N MET A 27 2.11 -11.52 3.55
CA MET A 27 2.44 -10.45 4.49
C MET A 27 1.43 -9.32 4.38
N ALA A 28 0.97 -8.83 5.52
CA ALA A 28 0.21 -7.60 5.67
C ALA A 28 0.93 -6.65 6.64
N ASN A 29 0.84 -5.35 6.41
CA ASN A 29 1.45 -4.36 7.29
C ASN A 29 0.52 -3.18 7.54
N ASP A 30 0.43 -2.79 8.78
CA ASP A 30 -0.20 -1.54 9.22
C ASP A 30 0.45 -1.07 10.53
N ILE A 31 0.24 0.19 10.88
CA ILE A 31 0.73 0.76 12.14
C ILE A 31 -0.26 0.59 13.29
N LEU A 32 -1.51 0.22 13.01
CA LEU A 32 -2.61 0.21 13.97
C LEU A 32 -2.75 -1.16 14.66
N PRO A 33 -2.43 -1.29 15.97
CA PRO A 33 -2.48 -2.57 16.66
C PRO A 33 -3.87 -3.22 16.68
N TYR A 34 -4.93 -2.44 16.82
CA TYR A 34 -6.30 -2.97 16.89
C TYR A 34 -6.78 -3.56 15.55
N ALA A 35 -6.23 -3.09 14.44
CA ALA A 35 -6.59 -3.61 13.13
C ALA A 35 -6.14 -5.07 12.95
N ARG A 36 -5.03 -5.47 13.58
CA ARG A 36 -4.48 -6.83 13.50
C ARG A 36 -5.46 -7.89 14.03
N GLU A 37 -6.14 -7.64 15.13
CA GLU A 37 -7.09 -8.61 15.70
C GLU A 37 -8.23 -8.92 14.74
N VAL A 38 -8.81 -7.88 14.15
CA VAL A 38 -9.88 -8.01 13.14
C VAL A 38 -9.36 -8.70 11.89
N TYR A 39 -8.16 -8.32 11.44
CA TYR A 39 -7.51 -8.91 10.27
C TYR A 39 -7.33 -10.42 10.43
N LEU A 40 -6.65 -10.83 11.51
CA LEU A 40 -6.32 -12.24 11.75
C LEU A 40 -7.53 -13.12 12.08
N ALA A 41 -8.64 -12.53 12.56
CA ALA A 41 -9.89 -13.26 12.71
C ALA A 41 -10.45 -13.77 11.36
N ASN A 42 -10.12 -13.10 10.26
CA ASN A 42 -10.57 -13.44 8.91
C ASN A 42 -9.48 -14.11 8.06
N GLN A 43 -8.21 -13.83 8.36
CA GLN A 43 -7.04 -14.29 7.60
C GLN A 43 -5.92 -14.72 8.56
N PRO A 44 -6.10 -15.84 9.28
CA PRO A 44 -5.20 -16.25 10.37
C PRO A 44 -3.80 -16.65 9.92
N GLU A 45 -3.63 -17.03 8.64
CA GLU A 45 -2.35 -17.53 8.11
C GLU A 45 -1.42 -16.40 7.61
N THR A 46 -1.92 -15.16 7.53
CA THR A 46 -1.12 -14.02 7.06
C THR A 46 -0.17 -13.54 8.15
N ASP A 47 1.10 -13.33 7.80
CA ASP A 47 2.06 -12.64 8.67
C ASP A 47 1.72 -11.15 8.75
N TYR A 48 1.00 -10.76 9.81
CA TYR A 48 0.58 -9.38 10.02
C TYR A 48 1.58 -8.61 10.87
N LEU A 49 2.31 -7.72 10.24
CA LEU A 49 3.35 -6.90 10.85
C LEU A 49 2.79 -5.55 11.32
N ILE A 50 2.74 -5.33 12.64
CA ILE A 50 2.43 -4.02 13.23
C ILE A 50 3.73 -3.21 13.27
N GLN A 51 3.93 -2.34 12.29
CA GLN A 51 5.12 -1.50 12.23
C GLN A 51 4.87 -0.30 11.32
N ASP A 52 5.51 0.83 11.65
CA ASP A 52 5.62 1.95 10.71
C ASP A 52 6.34 1.46 9.45
N ILE A 53 5.72 1.63 8.30
CA ILE A 53 6.26 1.17 7.01
C ILE A 53 7.68 1.69 6.73
N ARG A 54 8.01 2.87 7.24
CA ARG A 54 9.35 3.49 7.10
C ARG A 54 10.45 2.67 7.77
N LYS A 55 10.09 1.78 8.70
CA LYS A 55 11.00 0.92 9.46
C LYS A 55 10.99 -0.53 8.96
N VAL A 56 10.17 -0.84 7.96
CA VAL A 56 10.14 -2.18 7.36
C VAL A 56 11.27 -2.29 6.35
N ASP A 57 12.29 -3.07 6.68
CA ASP A 57 13.50 -3.19 5.84
C ASP A 57 13.40 -4.31 4.80
N LYS A 58 12.59 -5.34 5.06
CA LYS A 58 12.51 -6.53 4.22
C LYS A 58 11.07 -6.85 3.86
N PHE A 59 10.87 -7.21 2.60
CA PHE A 59 9.60 -7.69 2.09
C PHE A 59 9.80 -9.10 1.50
N PRO A 60 8.84 -10.03 1.70
CA PRO A 60 8.88 -11.31 1.02
C PRO A 60 8.65 -11.14 -0.48
N SER A 61 9.11 -12.11 -1.27
CA SER A 61 8.80 -12.13 -2.70
C SER A 61 7.30 -12.38 -2.93
N ALA A 62 6.73 -11.68 -3.90
CA ALA A 62 5.31 -11.80 -4.24
C ALA A 62 5.08 -11.46 -5.72
N GLU A 63 4.00 -11.98 -6.29
CA GLU A 63 3.56 -11.64 -7.64
C GLU A 63 2.72 -10.37 -7.69
N LEU A 64 2.11 -10.00 -6.56
CA LEU A 64 1.26 -8.83 -6.44
C LEU A 64 1.65 -8.00 -5.21
N LEU A 65 1.72 -6.68 -5.37
CA LEU A 65 1.82 -5.72 -4.27
C LEU A 65 0.57 -4.86 -4.24
N VAL A 66 -0.07 -4.78 -3.08
CA VAL A 66 -1.26 -3.94 -2.88
C VAL A 66 -0.98 -2.91 -1.81
N GLY A 67 -1.50 -1.68 -1.99
CA GLY A 67 -1.36 -0.65 -0.97
C GLY A 67 -2.45 0.41 -1.05
N CYS A 68 -3.02 0.70 0.12
CA CYS A 68 -4.01 1.76 0.33
C CYS A 68 -3.41 2.79 1.30
N TYR A 69 -2.32 3.46 0.89
CA TYR A 69 -1.64 4.40 1.78
C TYR A 69 -2.55 5.56 2.19
N PRO A 70 -2.30 6.18 3.36
CA PRO A 70 -3.19 7.19 3.93
C PRO A 70 -3.48 8.34 2.98
N CYS A 71 -4.74 8.74 2.94
CA CYS A 71 -5.28 9.80 2.11
C CYS A 71 -5.79 11.01 2.91
N GLN A 72 -5.48 11.09 4.19
CA GLN A 72 -6.03 12.12 5.09
C GLN A 72 -5.76 13.55 4.61
N GLY A 73 -4.61 13.78 3.97
CA GLY A 73 -4.29 15.07 3.37
C GLY A 73 -5.05 15.36 2.07
N PHE A 74 -5.61 14.34 1.41
CA PHE A 74 -6.28 14.45 0.11
C PHE A 74 -7.80 14.39 0.21
N SER A 75 -8.37 13.91 1.34
CA SER A 75 -9.80 13.71 1.47
C SER A 75 -10.54 15.04 1.60
N GLN A 76 -11.79 15.08 1.12
CA GLN A 76 -12.64 16.27 1.22
C GLN A 76 -13.01 16.66 2.66
N GLY A 77 -12.98 15.69 3.58
CA GLY A 77 -13.28 15.88 5.01
C GLY A 77 -12.07 16.22 5.88
N GLY A 78 -10.85 16.22 5.32
CA GLY A 78 -9.61 16.50 6.04
C GLY A 78 -9.02 17.88 5.73
N ALA A 79 -8.10 18.34 6.59
CA ALA A 79 -7.29 19.52 6.29
C ALA A 79 -6.40 19.23 5.07
N ARG A 80 -6.67 19.91 3.96
CA ARG A 80 -5.95 19.74 2.69
C ARG A 80 -4.59 20.44 2.75
N LEU A 81 -3.64 19.85 3.47
CA LEU A 81 -2.27 20.35 3.59
C LEU A 81 -1.33 19.44 2.76
N ALA A 82 -0.88 19.96 1.64
CA ALA A 82 -0.05 19.20 0.69
C ALA A 82 1.33 18.82 1.26
N ASP A 83 1.84 19.52 2.25
CA ASP A 83 3.17 19.36 2.85
C ASP A 83 3.19 18.40 4.05
N ARG A 84 2.06 17.77 4.44
CA ARG A 84 2.05 16.80 5.53
C ARG A 84 2.85 15.56 5.18
N SER A 85 3.68 15.09 6.13
CA SER A 85 4.54 13.91 5.93
C SER A 85 3.76 12.65 5.54
N ILE A 86 2.52 12.51 5.99
CA ILE A 86 1.61 11.40 5.63
C ILE A 86 1.29 11.36 4.14
N ASN A 87 1.32 12.50 3.44
CA ASN A 87 1.08 12.58 2.00
C ASN A 87 2.23 11.99 1.17
N PHE A 88 3.37 11.68 1.79
CA PHE A 88 4.55 11.14 1.13
C PHE A 88 4.76 9.64 1.40
N LEU A 89 3.84 8.97 2.10
CA LEU A 89 3.96 7.53 2.38
C LEU A 89 3.90 6.67 1.11
N TYR A 90 3.41 7.20 -0.01
CA TYR A 90 3.51 6.53 -1.31
C TYR A 90 4.99 6.27 -1.72
N LYS A 91 5.94 7.01 -1.19
CA LYS A 91 7.37 6.77 -1.41
C LYS A 91 7.82 5.43 -0.80
N GLU A 92 7.21 5.06 0.32
CA GLU A 92 7.45 3.75 0.95
C GLU A 92 6.83 2.61 0.13
N PHE A 93 5.67 2.85 -0.48
CA PHE A 93 5.11 1.91 -1.44
C PHE A 93 6.03 1.74 -2.65
N ALA A 94 6.57 2.82 -3.20
CA ALA A 94 7.55 2.78 -4.29
C ALA A 94 8.83 2.01 -3.90
N ARG A 95 9.29 2.15 -2.65
CA ARG A 95 10.43 1.41 -2.11
C ARG A 95 10.12 -0.09 -2.04
N ALA A 96 8.95 -0.47 -1.55
CA ALA A 96 8.51 -1.85 -1.53
C ALA A 96 8.38 -2.42 -2.96
N LEU A 97 7.81 -1.63 -3.89
CA LEU A 97 7.66 -2.00 -5.29
C LEU A 97 9.03 -2.29 -5.94
N THR A 98 10.02 -1.46 -5.66
CA THR A 98 11.40 -1.64 -6.13
C THR A 98 12.06 -2.88 -5.50
N SER A 99 11.79 -3.16 -4.24
CA SER A 99 12.36 -4.30 -3.51
C SER A 99 11.76 -5.63 -3.95
N ILE A 100 10.44 -5.69 -4.08
CA ILE A 100 9.70 -6.93 -4.39
C ILE A 100 9.75 -7.23 -5.89
N GLN A 101 9.66 -6.20 -6.73
CA GLN A 101 9.49 -6.30 -8.19
C GLN A 101 8.38 -7.29 -8.59
N PRO A 102 7.15 -7.10 -8.09
CA PRO A 102 6.04 -7.99 -8.39
C PRO A 102 5.65 -7.89 -9.89
N LYS A 103 4.87 -8.85 -10.37
CA LYS A 103 4.35 -8.82 -11.76
C LYS A 103 3.33 -7.71 -11.98
N ALA A 104 2.60 -7.35 -10.91
CA ALA A 104 1.61 -6.28 -10.91
C ALA A 104 1.51 -5.63 -9.53
N PHE A 105 0.95 -4.43 -9.50
CA PHE A 105 0.59 -3.77 -8.25
C PHE A 105 -0.79 -3.11 -8.36
N ILE A 106 -1.44 -2.93 -7.21
CA ILE A 106 -2.70 -2.22 -7.08
C ILE A 106 -2.54 -1.12 -6.03
N VAL A 107 -2.90 0.09 -6.40
CA VAL A 107 -2.97 1.24 -5.48
C VAL A 107 -4.39 1.78 -5.51
N GLU A 108 -4.98 1.90 -4.33
CA GLU A 108 -6.28 2.54 -4.16
C GLU A 108 -6.07 3.84 -3.38
N ASN A 109 -6.74 4.88 -3.79
CA ASN A 109 -6.77 6.15 -3.07
C ASN A 109 -8.00 6.97 -3.46
N VAL A 110 -8.21 8.09 -2.75
CA VAL A 110 -9.40 8.95 -2.96
C VAL A 110 -9.26 9.86 -4.17
N SER A 111 -10.39 10.22 -4.77
CA SER A 111 -10.44 11.14 -5.94
C SER A 111 -9.85 12.54 -5.65
N GLY A 112 -9.77 12.94 -4.39
CA GLY A 112 -9.15 14.21 -3.97
C GLY A 112 -7.69 14.37 -4.40
N MET A 113 -6.99 13.29 -4.68
CA MET A 113 -5.63 13.32 -5.25
C MET A 113 -5.56 13.98 -6.63
N ARG A 114 -6.66 14.01 -7.37
CA ARG A 114 -6.75 14.68 -8.68
C ARG A 114 -6.93 16.20 -8.58
N ASN A 115 -7.13 16.72 -7.37
CA ASN A 115 -7.24 18.16 -7.15
C ASN A 115 -5.96 18.87 -7.58
N SER A 116 -6.08 20.08 -8.13
CA SER A 116 -4.95 20.88 -8.59
C SER A 116 -3.87 21.11 -7.54
N THR A 117 -4.25 21.22 -6.25
CA THR A 117 -3.33 21.36 -5.12
C THR A 117 -2.40 20.14 -4.96
N PHE A 118 -2.85 18.93 -5.34
CA PHE A 118 -2.12 17.68 -5.16
C PHE A 118 -1.59 17.07 -6.47
N LYS A 119 -1.81 17.73 -7.60
CA LYS A 119 -1.43 17.24 -8.92
C LYS A 119 0.04 16.84 -8.99
N HIS A 120 0.93 17.66 -8.42
CA HIS A 120 2.37 17.40 -8.41
C HIS A 120 2.72 16.11 -7.63
N LEU A 121 1.98 15.78 -6.56
CA LEU A 121 2.17 14.55 -5.81
C LEU A 121 1.70 13.33 -6.60
N LEU A 122 0.58 13.44 -7.32
CA LEU A 122 0.11 12.38 -8.19
C LEU A 122 1.09 12.11 -9.34
N GLU A 123 1.62 13.14 -9.95
CA GLU A 123 2.64 13.03 -11.01
C GLU A 123 3.93 12.38 -10.49
N ASP A 124 4.38 12.74 -9.28
CA ASP A 124 5.56 12.10 -8.65
C ASP A 124 5.30 10.62 -8.35
N GLN A 125 4.09 10.25 -7.89
CA GLN A 125 3.70 8.85 -7.68
C GLN A 125 3.78 8.05 -8.99
N ILE A 126 3.14 8.55 -10.04
CA ILE A 126 3.13 7.89 -11.36
C ILE A 126 4.57 7.70 -11.85
N LYS A 127 5.40 8.73 -11.76
CA LYS A 127 6.81 8.66 -12.17
C LYS A 127 7.58 7.61 -11.38
N ARG A 128 7.42 7.58 -10.05
CA ARG A 128 8.13 6.62 -9.18
C ARG A 128 7.70 5.19 -9.46
N PHE A 129 6.40 4.95 -9.60
CA PHE A 129 5.89 3.61 -9.85
C PHE A 129 6.27 3.10 -11.24
N SER A 130 6.19 3.96 -12.25
CA SER A 130 6.61 3.61 -13.62
C SER A 130 8.10 3.26 -13.72
N ASN A 131 8.95 3.83 -12.88
CA ASN A 131 10.39 3.61 -12.89
C ASN A 131 10.87 2.67 -11.77
N ALA A 132 9.97 2.05 -11.02
CA ALA A 132 10.36 1.18 -9.91
C ALA A 132 11.04 -0.10 -10.40
N GLY A 133 12.18 -0.42 -9.79
CA GLY A 133 12.95 -1.62 -10.11
C GLY A 133 13.57 -1.61 -11.52
N SER A 134 14.00 -2.77 -11.96
CA SER A 134 14.62 -2.96 -13.29
C SER A 134 13.61 -3.13 -14.42
N ILE A 135 12.36 -3.49 -14.09
CA ILE A 135 11.32 -3.84 -15.05
C ILE A 135 10.56 -2.58 -15.51
N GLY A 136 10.32 -1.66 -14.57
CA GLY A 136 9.37 -0.57 -14.75
C GLY A 136 7.93 -1.06 -14.87
N TYR A 137 6.96 -0.17 -14.67
CA TYR A 137 5.53 -0.49 -14.78
C TYR A 137 4.85 0.50 -15.73
N LYS A 138 3.94 0.00 -16.55
CA LYS A 138 3.16 0.80 -17.52
C LYS A 138 1.74 1.00 -17.04
#